data_ba15f1e467407f6a74bd906d87b428a4
#
_entry.id   ba15f1e467407f6a74bd906d87b428a4
#
_cell.length_a   1.000
_cell.length_b   1.000
_cell.length_c   1.000
_cell.angle_alpha   90.00
_cell.angle_beta   90.00
_cell.angle_gamma   90.00
#
_symmetry.space_group_name_H-M   'P 1'
#
loop_
_entity.id
_entity.type
_entity.pdbx_description
1 polymer ?
#
loop_
_entity_poly.entity_id
_entity_poly.type
_entity_poly.pdbx_seq_one_letter_code
_entity_poly.pdbx_strand_id
1 'polypeptide(L)'
;YYTLPNTTYTDTCYINDSVTDITFLIRDTYGDGMSGSYYVTICGDTVVNYPNPNFQSGLYSNRQVPSCLPPPPPPPLGPCVPTLVNINLDQYPEETSWDIKDSLGNVLFSGGPYNNVPDYEPQFKFKCLPPGELTFTIYDLYGDGLEGSLWGGQNGSYYVMQCGDTVVYGNDPAFGNDTSHVWQADTCVPPPPVYGCMDDDYVEYNELATIDDSSCVTLKIYG
;
A
#
# COMPACT_ATOMS: atom_id res chain seq x y z
N TYR A 1 27.21 22.98 -22.83
CA TYR A 1 28.49 22.78 -22.13
C TYR A 1 28.31 23.05 -20.63
N TYR A 2 28.63 22.06 -19.81
CA TYR A 2 28.59 22.17 -18.35
C TYR A 2 29.95 22.62 -17.87
N THR A 3 30.04 23.81 -17.28
CA THR A 3 31.32 24.49 -17.03
C THR A 3 31.65 24.71 -15.55
N LEU A 4 30.73 24.38 -14.65
CA LEU A 4 30.95 24.58 -13.22
C LEU A 4 31.30 23.25 -12.53
N PRO A 5 32.42 23.12 -11.85
CA PRO A 5 32.77 21.90 -11.12
C PRO A 5 31.85 21.71 -9.91
N ASN A 6 31.63 20.47 -9.53
CA ASN A 6 30.80 20.07 -8.39
C ASN A 6 29.32 20.55 -8.44
N THR A 7 28.79 20.74 -9.64
CA THR A 7 27.41 21.17 -9.86
C THR A 7 26.61 20.05 -10.50
N THR A 8 25.41 19.80 -10.01
CA THR A 8 24.45 18.89 -10.64
C THR A 8 23.69 19.64 -11.74
N TYR A 9 23.71 19.09 -12.94
CA TYR A 9 22.94 19.59 -14.08
C TYR A 9 21.80 18.63 -14.38
N THR A 10 20.63 19.17 -14.65
CA THR A 10 19.45 18.40 -15.03
C THR A 10 18.86 18.99 -16.29
N ASP A 11 18.74 18.18 -17.33
CA ASP A 11 18.06 18.53 -18.55
C ASP A 11 16.89 17.57 -18.79
N THR A 12 15.79 18.09 -19.31
CA THR A 12 14.60 17.29 -19.61
C THR A 12 14.28 17.42 -21.10
N CYS A 13 14.07 16.30 -21.75
CA CYS A 13 13.56 16.24 -23.11
C CYS A 13 12.31 15.36 -23.19
N TYR A 14 11.42 15.71 -24.09
CA TYR A 14 10.21 14.94 -24.37
C TYR A 14 10.47 14.03 -25.56
N ILE A 15 10.11 12.76 -25.42
CA ILE A 15 10.17 11.76 -26.49
C ILE A 15 8.75 11.35 -26.87
N ASN A 16 8.53 11.09 -28.16
CA ASN A 16 7.24 10.67 -28.68
C ASN A 16 6.97 9.21 -28.26
N ASP A 17 5.71 8.87 -27.98
CA ASP A 17 5.26 7.53 -27.56
C ASP A 17 5.56 6.42 -28.58
N SER A 18 5.87 6.77 -29.85
CA SER A 18 6.28 5.82 -30.87
C SER A 18 7.78 5.44 -30.83
N VAL A 19 8.57 6.09 -29.96
CA VAL A 19 9.99 5.80 -29.81
C VAL A 19 10.16 4.56 -28.93
N THR A 20 10.76 3.52 -29.49
CA THR A 20 11.01 2.25 -28.80
C THR A 20 12.43 2.17 -28.21
N ASP A 21 13.36 2.90 -28.78
CA ASP A 21 14.78 2.87 -28.40
C ASP A 21 15.36 4.28 -28.37
N ILE A 22 16.17 4.54 -27.38
CA ILE A 22 16.97 5.78 -27.25
C ILE A 22 18.45 5.45 -27.18
N THR A 23 19.25 6.34 -27.74
CA THR A 23 20.70 6.32 -27.55
C THR A 23 21.10 7.55 -26.76
N PHE A 24 21.61 7.33 -25.57
CA PHE A 24 22.24 8.37 -24.77
C PHE A 24 23.75 8.39 -25.06
N LEU A 25 24.26 9.55 -25.41
CA LEU A 25 25.66 9.77 -25.72
C LEU A 25 26.21 10.88 -24.83
N ILE A 26 27.19 10.56 -24.03
CA ILE A 26 28.02 11.54 -23.31
C ILE A 26 29.41 11.64 -23.99
N ARG A 27 29.90 12.83 -24.18
CA ARG A 27 31.21 13.09 -24.81
C ARG A 27 32.07 13.93 -23.86
N ASP A 28 33.33 13.54 -23.82
CA ASP A 28 34.38 14.28 -23.18
C ASP A 28 35.37 14.78 -24.23
N THR A 29 35.59 16.09 -24.26
CA THR A 29 36.44 16.75 -25.25
C THR A 29 37.91 16.52 -25.00
N TYR A 30 38.31 16.36 -23.76
CA TYR A 30 39.71 16.17 -23.37
C TYR A 30 40.12 14.69 -23.25
N GLY A 31 39.16 13.79 -23.17
CA GLY A 31 39.39 12.35 -23.17
C GLY A 31 39.88 11.79 -21.84
N ASP A 32 39.74 12.53 -20.76
CA ASP A 32 40.12 12.10 -19.41
C ASP A 32 38.93 11.57 -18.60
N GLY A 33 37.75 11.56 -19.21
CA GLY A 33 36.52 11.03 -18.62
C GLY A 33 35.80 12.06 -17.76
N MET A 34 35.09 11.56 -16.79
CA MET A 34 34.23 12.38 -15.94
C MET A 34 34.40 11.95 -14.48
N SER A 35 34.79 12.90 -13.63
CA SER A 35 34.84 12.68 -12.18
C SER A 35 33.48 13.02 -11.56
N GLY A 36 32.51 12.14 -11.72
CA GLY A 36 31.16 12.35 -11.24
C GLY A 36 30.28 11.17 -11.57
N SER A 37 28.99 11.34 -11.47
CA SER A 37 28.01 10.35 -11.84
C SER A 37 26.97 10.93 -12.79
N TYR A 38 26.35 10.11 -13.58
CA TYR A 38 25.17 10.49 -14.32
C TYR A 38 24.14 9.38 -14.34
N TYR A 39 22.91 9.77 -14.47
CA TYR A 39 21.81 8.85 -14.67
C TYR A 39 20.79 9.45 -15.63
N VAL A 40 20.03 8.58 -16.29
CA VAL A 40 18.91 8.97 -17.15
C VAL A 40 17.68 8.25 -16.62
N THR A 41 16.61 9.00 -16.43
CA THR A 41 15.31 8.46 -16.04
C THR A 41 14.30 8.61 -17.17
N ILE A 42 13.47 7.60 -17.36
CA ILE A 42 12.31 7.65 -18.27
C ILE A 42 11.11 7.19 -17.47
N CYS A 43 10.04 8.00 -17.46
CA CYS A 43 8.80 7.71 -16.70
C CYS A 43 9.04 7.46 -15.20
N GLY A 44 10.11 8.04 -14.63
CA GLY A 44 10.50 7.84 -13.25
C GLY A 44 11.49 6.69 -13.02
N ASP A 45 11.63 5.77 -13.97
CA ASP A 45 12.56 4.66 -13.88
C ASP A 45 13.96 5.05 -14.36
N THR A 46 14.99 4.66 -13.61
CA THR A 46 16.37 4.89 -13.99
C THR A 46 16.80 3.86 -15.04
N VAL A 47 16.92 4.29 -16.28
CA VAL A 47 17.30 3.42 -17.42
C VAL A 47 18.79 3.41 -17.71
N VAL A 48 19.52 4.43 -17.28
CA VAL A 48 20.98 4.52 -17.33
C VAL A 48 21.48 5.00 -15.98
N ASN A 49 22.46 4.34 -15.41
CA ASN A 49 23.11 4.75 -14.17
C ASN A 49 24.61 4.40 -14.21
N TYR A 50 25.43 5.43 -14.15
CA TYR A 50 26.89 5.31 -14.08
C TYR A 50 27.41 6.14 -12.90
N PRO A 51 27.64 5.51 -11.76
CA PRO A 51 28.06 6.21 -10.54
C PRO A 51 29.52 6.70 -10.60
N ASN A 52 30.33 6.13 -11.47
CA ASN A 52 31.72 6.52 -11.65
C ASN A 52 32.19 6.20 -13.08
N PRO A 53 31.77 7.01 -14.08
CA PRO A 53 32.05 6.72 -15.47
C PRO A 53 33.52 7.02 -15.79
N ASN A 54 34.29 5.99 -16.12
CA ASN A 54 35.63 6.10 -16.63
C ASN A 54 35.61 5.77 -18.12
N PHE A 55 35.60 6.79 -18.96
CA PHE A 55 35.63 6.68 -20.42
C PHE A 55 36.57 7.74 -21.02
N GLN A 56 37.18 7.44 -22.16
CA GLN A 56 38.16 8.34 -22.77
C GLN A 56 37.50 9.50 -23.50
N SER A 57 36.79 9.26 -24.60
CA SER A 57 36.24 10.35 -25.42
C SER A 57 34.72 10.34 -25.57
N GLY A 58 34.07 9.28 -25.12
CA GLY A 58 32.63 9.16 -25.16
C GLY A 58 32.12 7.81 -24.72
N LEU A 59 30.90 7.79 -24.26
CA LEU A 59 30.18 6.59 -23.83
C LEU A 59 28.80 6.56 -24.49
N TYR A 60 28.48 5.41 -25.05
CA TYR A 60 27.18 5.14 -25.67
C TYR A 60 26.36 4.22 -24.78
N SER A 61 25.11 4.56 -24.55
CA SER A 61 24.16 3.69 -23.87
C SER A 61 22.88 3.60 -24.69
N ASN A 62 22.66 2.43 -25.27
CA ASN A 62 21.43 2.12 -25.99
C ASN A 62 20.43 1.48 -25.02
N ARG A 63 19.20 1.97 -24.95
CA ARG A 63 18.18 1.48 -24.04
C ARG A 63 16.83 1.45 -24.74
N GLN A 64 16.06 0.40 -24.44
CA GLN A 64 14.66 0.39 -24.77
C GLN A 64 13.91 1.41 -23.92
N VAL A 65 13.00 2.13 -24.53
CA VAL A 65 12.11 3.06 -23.81
C VAL A 65 11.06 2.23 -23.07
N PRO A 66 11.01 2.26 -21.72
CA PRO A 66 9.92 1.61 -21.01
C PRO A 66 8.59 2.26 -21.39
N SER A 67 7.52 1.48 -21.41
CA SER A 67 6.19 2.04 -21.57
C SER A 67 5.89 3.00 -20.41
N CYS A 68 5.68 4.27 -20.73
CA CYS A 68 5.25 5.27 -19.74
C CYS A 68 3.76 5.18 -19.40
N LEU A 69 3.05 4.22 -20.00
CA LEU A 69 1.72 3.90 -19.53
C LEU A 69 1.84 3.36 -18.10
N PRO A 70 0.96 3.78 -17.20
CA PRO A 70 0.87 3.12 -15.91
C PRO A 70 0.77 1.61 -16.19
N PRO A 71 1.49 0.76 -15.41
CA PRO A 71 1.35 -0.68 -15.58
C PRO A 71 -0.14 -0.98 -15.65
N PRO A 72 -0.58 -1.86 -16.58
CA PRO A 72 -1.98 -2.26 -16.60
C PRO A 72 -2.34 -2.59 -15.16
N PRO A 73 -3.50 -2.12 -14.67
CA PRO A 73 -3.92 -2.43 -13.30
C PRO A 73 -3.66 -3.92 -13.12
N PRO A 74 -3.02 -4.34 -12.00
CA PRO A 74 -2.74 -5.74 -11.78
C PRO A 74 -4.03 -6.49 -12.12
N PRO A 75 -3.95 -7.62 -12.85
CA PRO A 75 -5.14 -8.38 -13.20
C PRO A 75 -5.95 -8.49 -11.92
N PRO A 76 -7.27 -8.22 -11.95
CA PRO A 76 -8.06 -8.23 -10.73
C PRO A 76 -7.69 -9.53 -10.03
N LEU A 77 -7.01 -9.41 -8.89
CA LEU A 77 -6.75 -10.53 -8.00
C LEU A 77 -8.10 -11.20 -7.95
N GLY A 78 -8.19 -12.46 -8.37
CA GLY A 78 -9.45 -13.17 -8.38
C GLY A 78 -10.19 -12.85 -7.08
N PRO A 79 -11.50 -12.91 -7.00
CA PRO A 79 -12.29 -12.26 -5.95
C PRO A 79 -11.65 -12.46 -4.59
N CYS A 80 -10.99 -11.42 -4.13
CA CYS A 80 -10.11 -11.44 -2.97
C CYS A 80 -10.48 -10.26 -2.10
N VAL A 81 -10.77 -10.52 -0.84
CA VAL A 81 -11.17 -9.52 0.14
C VAL A 81 -9.96 -9.18 1.01
N PRO A 82 -9.39 -7.96 0.90
CA PRO A 82 -8.31 -7.52 1.77
C PRO A 82 -8.77 -7.55 3.23
N THR A 83 -8.10 -8.33 4.04
CA THR A 83 -8.46 -8.56 5.45
C THR A 83 -7.30 -8.19 6.35
N LEU A 84 -7.54 -7.29 7.29
CA LEU A 84 -6.63 -6.92 8.37
C LEU A 84 -7.15 -7.49 9.68
N VAL A 85 -6.31 -8.21 10.39
CA VAL A 85 -6.55 -8.60 11.79
C VAL A 85 -5.64 -7.79 12.68
N ASN A 86 -6.19 -7.15 13.69
CA ASN A 86 -5.47 -6.51 14.77
C ASN A 86 -5.81 -7.20 16.08
N ILE A 87 -4.78 -7.53 16.84
CA ILE A 87 -4.88 -8.00 18.23
C ILE A 87 -4.03 -7.07 19.10
N ASN A 88 -4.63 -6.34 19.99
CA ASN A 88 -3.95 -5.66 21.07
C ASN A 88 -3.82 -6.65 22.22
N LEU A 89 -2.61 -7.15 22.42
CA LEU A 89 -2.32 -8.15 23.45
C LEU A 89 -2.48 -7.56 24.85
N ASP A 90 -2.75 -8.41 25.83
CA ASP A 90 -2.65 -8.08 27.25
C ASP A 90 -1.21 -8.34 27.78
N GLN A 91 -1.05 -8.73 29.03
CA GLN A 91 0.25 -9.02 29.65
C GLN A 91 0.73 -10.46 29.44
N TYR A 92 -0.05 -11.31 28.74
CA TYR A 92 0.27 -12.72 28.48
C TYR A 92 0.18 -13.06 26.99
N PRO A 93 1.06 -12.46 26.15
CA PRO A 93 1.01 -12.62 24.69
C PRO A 93 1.05 -14.07 24.21
N GLU A 94 1.77 -14.93 24.96
CA GLU A 94 1.96 -16.34 24.61
C GLU A 94 0.70 -17.20 24.71
N GLU A 95 -0.34 -16.72 25.39
CA GLU A 95 -1.60 -17.42 25.59
C GLU A 95 -2.55 -17.21 24.42
N THR A 96 -2.38 -16.09 23.69
CA THR A 96 -3.29 -15.65 22.63
C THR A 96 -2.92 -16.23 21.27
N SER A 97 -3.90 -16.86 20.62
CA SER A 97 -3.82 -17.25 19.22
C SER A 97 -5.18 -17.07 18.54
N TRP A 98 -5.21 -17.10 17.22
CA TRP A 98 -6.44 -16.94 16.45
C TRP A 98 -6.35 -17.60 15.07
N ASP A 99 -7.49 -17.91 14.50
CA ASP A 99 -7.61 -18.31 13.10
C ASP A 99 -8.86 -17.72 12.41
N ILE A 100 -8.82 -17.71 11.09
CA ILE A 100 -9.98 -17.47 10.22
C ILE A 100 -10.17 -18.70 9.36
N LYS A 101 -11.38 -19.24 9.38
CA LYS A 101 -11.80 -20.43 8.62
C LYS A 101 -12.87 -20.08 7.60
N ASP A 102 -12.92 -20.86 6.52
CA ASP A 102 -14.06 -20.87 5.59
C ASP A 102 -15.24 -21.71 6.16
N SER A 103 -16.35 -21.71 5.45
CA SER A 103 -17.56 -22.49 5.81
C SER A 103 -17.34 -24.01 5.81
N LEU A 104 -16.23 -24.50 5.26
CA LEU A 104 -15.85 -25.92 5.27
C LEU A 104 -14.92 -26.25 6.44
N GLY A 105 -14.51 -25.25 7.24
CA GLY A 105 -13.61 -25.41 8.37
C GLY A 105 -12.12 -25.36 8.00
N ASN A 106 -11.76 -25.06 6.76
CA ASN A 106 -10.35 -24.91 6.38
C ASN A 106 -9.78 -23.63 6.93
N VAL A 107 -8.62 -23.70 7.59
CA VAL A 107 -7.91 -22.50 8.08
C VAL A 107 -7.31 -21.74 6.91
N LEU A 108 -7.79 -20.52 6.72
CA LEU A 108 -7.34 -19.62 5.67
C LEU A 108 -6.25 -18.65 6.16
N PHE A 109 -6.33 -18.24 7.43
CA PHE A 109 -5.42 -17.26 8.03
C PHE A 109 -5.30 -17.52 9.53
N SER A 110 -4.14 -17.26 10.12
CA SER A 110 -3.94 -17.48 11.56
C SER A 110 -2.79 -16.64 12.12
N GLY A 111 -2.77 -16.50 13.45
CA GLY A 111 -1.72 -15.85 14.21
C GLY A 111 -1.58 -16.38 15.61
N GLY A 112 -0.46 -16.06 16.26
CA GLY A 112 -0.10 -16.59 17.58
C GLY A 112 0.36 -18.06 17.56
N PRO A 113 0.70 -18.62 18.75
CA PRO A 113 0.90 -17.87 19.98
C PRO A 113 2.10 -16.91 19.89
N TYR A 114 2.07 -15.82 20.64
CA TYR A 114 3.02 -14.72 20.54
C TYR A 114 4.16 -14.81 21.56
N ASN A 115 4.86 -15.94 21.61
CA ASN A 115 5.84 -16.32 22.62
C ASN A 115 7.04 -15.36 22.81
N ASN A 116 7.31 -14.46 21.90
CA ASN A 116 8.47 -13.54 21.97
C ASN A 116 8.06 -12.10 21.68
N VAL A 117 6.82 -11.76 21.95
CA VAL A 117 6.27 -10.42 21.75
C VAL A 117 6.18 -9.75 23.13
N PRO A 118 6.53 -8.46 23.28
CA PRO A 118 6.34 -7.72 24.51
C PRO A 118 4.86 -7.66 24.91
N ASP A 119 4.61 -7.56 26.22
CA ASP A 119 3.27 -7.31 26.77
C ASP A 119 2.65 -6.06 26.13
N TYR A 120 1.36 -6.11 25.89
CA TYR A 120 0.56 -4.99 25.30
C TYR A 120 0.94 -4.57 23.88
N GLU A 121 1.81 -5.30 23.20
CA GLU A 121 2.24 -4.97 21.86
C GLU A 121 1.14 -5.30 20.83
N PRO A 122 0.67 -4.32 20.03
CA PRO A 122 -0.35 -4.58 19.04
C PRO A 122 0.20 -5.43 17.89
N GLN A 123 -0.55 -6.43 17.48
CA GLN A 123 -0.22 -7.34 16.39
C GLN A 123 -1.12 -7.09 15.19
N PHE A 124 -0.51 -6.74 14.07
CA PHE A 124 -1.19 -6.51 12.80
C PHE A 124 -0.83 -7.62 11.82
N LYS A 125 -1.83 -8.26 11.24
CA LYS A 125 -1.64 -9.20 10.14
C LYS A 125 -2.59 -8.89 9.00
N PHE A 126 -2.05 -8.94 7.79
CA PHE A 126 -2.81 -8.67 6.57
C PHE A 126 -2.76 -9.86 5.62
N LYS A 127 -3.92 -10.22 5.08
CA LYS A 127 -4.06 -11.26 4.06
C LYS A 127 -5.27 -11.00 3.18
N CYS A 128 -5.18 -11.46 1.95
CA CYS A 128 -6.27 -11.50 1.00
C CYS A 128 -7.03 -12.81 1.17
N LEU A 129 -8.31 -12.77 1.53
CA LEU A 129 -9.16 -13.94 1.75
C LEU A 129 -10.19 -14.10 0.62
N PRO A 130 -10.66 -15.30 0.33
CA PRO A 130 -11.75 -15.48 -0.62
C PRO A 130 -13.05 -14.85 -0.08
N PRO A 131 -13.95 -14.39 -0.95
CA PRO A 131 -15.30 -14.02 -0.53
C PRO A 131 -16.06 -15.26 -0.07
N GLY A 132 -17.06 -15.05 0.78
CA GLY A 132 -17.89 -16.12 1.34
C GLY A 132 -18.05 -15.99 2.83
N GLU A 133 -18.70 -16.97 3.46
CA GLU A 133 -18.83 -17.05 4.89
C GLU A 133 -17.47 -17.37 5.55
N LEU A 134 -17.06 -16.51 6.47
CA LEU A 134 -15.82 -16.65 7.22
C LEU A 134 -16.10 -16.63 8.71
N THR A 135 -15.29 -17.40 9.46
CA THR A 135 -15.34 -17.46 10.92
C THR A 135 -13.98 -17.09 11.49
N PHE A 136 -13.91 -16.00 12.25
CA PHE A 136 -12.75 -15.66 13.08
C PHE A 136 -12.95 -16.28 14.44
N THR A 137 -11.95 -17.00 14.95
CA THR A 137 -11.92 -17.48 16.33
C THR A 137 -10.63 -17.02 16.99
N ILE A 138 -10.74 -16.42 18.16
CA ILE A 138 -9.62 -16.11 19.03
C ILE A 138 -9.63 -17.09 20.20
N TYR A 139 -8.46 -17.55 20.56
CA TYR A 139 -8.22 -18.54 21.60
C TYR A 139 -7.34 -17.97 22.68
N ASP A 140 -7.62 -18.33 23.90
CA ASP A 140 -6.80 -18.09 25.08
C ASP A 140 -6.48 -19.41 25.78
N LEU A 141 -5.21 -19.59 26.18
CA LEU A 141 -4.74 -20.87 26.72
C LEU A 141 -5.22 -21.11 28.17
N TYR A 142 -5.32 -20.06 28.96
CA TYR A 142 -5.67 -20.16 30.39
C TYR A 142 -7.14 -19.87 30.70
N GLY A 143 -7.87 -19.31 29.75
CA GLY A 143 -9.32 -19.17 29.79
C GLY A 143 -9.81 -17.90 30.47
N ASP A 144 -8.98 -16.86 30.55
CA ASP A 144 -9.36 -15.51 30.96
C ASP A 144 -9.50 -14.53 29.79
N GLY A 145 -9.20 -14.99 28.56
CA GLY A 145 -9.34 -14.20 27.35
C GLY A 145 -8.21 -13.19 27.21
N LEU A 146 -8.57 -11.92 27.08
CA LEU A 146 -7.63 -10.79 27.04
C LEU A 146 -7.82 -9.90 28.29
N GLU A 147 -8.27 -10.47 29.42
CA GLU A 147 -8.63 -9.73 30.63
C GLU A 147 -7.43 -9.52 31.57
N GLY A 148 -6.41 -8.77 31.12
CA GLY A 148 -5.23 -8.45 31.93
C GLY A 148 -5.53 -7.66 33.23
N SER A 149 -6.67 -6.97 33.31
CA SER A 149 -7.04 -6.16 34.49
C SER A 149 -7.22 -6.94 35.77
N LEU A 150 -7.60 -8.21 35.70
CA LEU A 150 -7.71 -9.11 36.86
C LEU A 150 -6.36 -9.30 37.55
N TRP A 151 -5.27 -9.18 36.83
CA TRP A 151 -3.91 -9.40 37.31
C TRP A 151 -3.13 -8.09 37.48
N GLY A 152 -3.85 -6.94 37.43
CA GLY A 152 -3.26 -5.61 37.63
C GLY A 152 -2.64 -5.02 36.37
N GLY A 153 -2.86 -5.64 35.20
CA GLY A 153 -2.45 -5.17 33.88
C GLY A 153 -3.56 -4.39 33.15
N GLN A 154 -3.46 -4.33 31.85
CA GLN A 154 -4.45 -3.74 30.97
C GLN A 154 -5.12 -4.83 30.13
N ASN A 155 -6.39 -4.65 29.84
CA ASN A 155 -7.12 -5.54 28.95
C ASN A 155 -6.65 -5.34 27.51
N GLY A 156 -6.55 -6.46 26.80
CA GLY A 156 -6.38 -6.45 25.37
C GLY A 156 -7.70 -6.21 24.62
N SER A 157 -7.63 -6.23 23.30
CA SER A 157 -8.78 -6.10 22.40
C SER A 157 -8.45 -6.63 21.02
N TYR A 158 -9.45 -6.87 20.19
CA TYR A 158 -9.22 -7.30 18.83
C TYR A 158 -10.28 -6.76 17.87
N TYR A 159 -9.90 -6.66 16.59
CA TYR A 159 -10.85 -6.40 15.51
C TYR A 159 -10.36 -7.00 14.19
N VAL A 160 -11.31 -7.24 13.30
CA VAL A 160 -11.04 -7.60 11.91
C VAL A 160 -11.67 -6.54 11.00
N MET A 161 -10.89 -6.06 10.04
CA MET A 161 -11.35 -5.13 9.02
C MET A 161 -11.30 -5.76 7.64
N GLN A 162 -12.31 -5.46 6.82
CA GLN A 162 -12.36 -5.77 5.40
C GLN A 162 -12.84 -4.57 4.60
N CYS A 163 -12.21 -4.27 3.49
CA CYS A 163 -12.60 -3.16 2.61
C CYS A 163 -12.65 -1.78 3.29
N GLY A 164 -11.96 -1.61 4.43
CA GLY A 164 -11.99 -0.40 5.25
C GLY A 164 -13.01 -0.41 6.38
N ASP A 165 -13.93 -1.39 6.40
CA ASP A 165 -14.96 -1.52 7.42
C ASP A 165 -14.55 -2.55 8.49
N THR A 166 -14.94 -2.31 9.75
CA THR A 166 -14.76 -3.28 10.84
C THR A 166 -15.87 -4.32 10.77
N VAL A 167 -15.50 -5.57 10.47
CA VAL A 167 -16.43 -6.71 10.34
C VAL A 167 -16.52 -7.56 11.61
N VAL A 168 -15.48 -7.53 12.44
CA VAL A 168 -15.44 -8.16 13.77
C VAL A 168 -14.86 -7.16 14.75
N TYR A 169 -15.46 -7.07 15.93
CA TYR A 169 -14.94 -6.31 17.06
C TYR A 169 -15.20 -7.06 18.37
N GLY A 170 -14.13 -7.30 19.13
CA GLY A 170 -14.20 -7.94 20.46
C GLY A 170 -14.48 -6.92 21.55
N ASN A 171 -15.72 -6.91 22.06
CA ASN A 171 -16.17 -6.01 23.11
C ASN A 171 -15.92 -6.56 24.52
N ASP A 172 -15.78 -7.86 24.64
CA ASP A 172 -15.60 -8.56 25.92
C ASP A 172 -14.18 -9.13 25.97
N PRO A 173 -13.28 -8.57 26.78
CA PRO A 173 -11.95 -9.13 26.96
C PRO A 173 -11.99 -10.49 27.70
N ALA A 174 -13.00 -10.72 28.55
CA ALA A 174 -13.14 -11.92 29.39
C ALA A 174 -13.90 -13.04 28.65
N PHE A 175 -13.56 -13.35 27.41
CA PHE A 175 -14.27 -14.32 26.58
C PHE A 175 -14.02 -15.80 26.96
N GLY A 176 -13.17 -16.08 27.93
CA GLY A 176 -12.81 -17.44 28.33
C GLY A 176 -11.78 -18.08 27.37
N ASN A 177 -11.87 -19.40 27.17
CA ASN A 177 -10.90 -20.12 26.35
C ASN A 177 -10.97 -19.79 24.85
N ASP A 178 -12.13 -19.41 24.34
CA ASP A 178 -12.30 -18.98 22.95
C ASP A 178 -13.59 -18.20 22.74
N THR A 179 -13.61 -17.42 21.65
CA THR A 179 -14.82 -16.82 21.13
C THR A 179 -14.75 -16.73 19.60
N SER A 180 -15.90 -16.85 18.95
CA SER A 180 -16.00 -16.90 17.49
C SER A 180 -16.98 -15.88 16.96
N HIS A 181 -16.64 -15.31 15.80
CA HIS A 181 -17.45 -14.37 15.06
C HIS A 181 -17.58 -14.83 13.60
N VAL A 182 -18.81 -14.87 13.11
CA VAL A 182 -19.11 -15.24 11.72
C VAL A 182 -19.57 -14.00 10.95
N TRP A 183 -19.07 -13.83 9.74
CA TRP A 183 -19.53 -12.79 8.83
C TRP A 183 -19.47 -13.23 7.39
N GLN A 184 -20.16 -12.49 6.52
CA GLN A 184 -20.10 -12.68 5.08
C GLN A 184 -19.05 -11.73 4.50
N ALA A 185 -17.99 -12.28 3.92
CA ALA A 185 -16.98 -11.51 3.22
C ALA A 185 -17.42 -11.27 1.77
N ASP A 186 -17.70 -10.01 1.46
CA ASP A 186 -18.04 -9.57 0.11
C ASP A 186 -16.84 -8.90 -0.57
N THR A 187 -16.76 -9.00 -1.90
CA THR A 187 -15.73 -8.31 -2.67
C THR A 187 -15.80 -6.80 -2.45
N CYS A 188 -14.65 -6.16 -2.22
CA CYS A 188 -14.59 -4.71 -2.10
C CYS A 188 -14.97 -4.06 -3.43
N VAL A 189 -16.21 -3.67 -3.55
CA VAL A 189 -16.67 -2.89 -4.70
C VAL A 189 -16.40 -1.41 -4.37
N PRO A 190 -15.51 -0.72 -5.11
CA PRO A 190 -15.37 0.71 -4.92
C PRO A 190 -16.75 1.37 -5.18
N PRO A 191 -17.11 2.40 -4.42
CA PRO A 191 -18.33 3.14 -4.68
C PRO A 191 -18.35 3.57 -6.16
N PRO A 192 -19.51 3.57 -6.81
CA PRO A 192 -19.62 4.01 -8.19
C PRO A 192 -19.05 5.44 -8.31
N PRO A 193 -18.32 5.74 -9.39
CA PRO A 193 -17.76 7.07 -9.57
C PRO A 193 -18.90 8.11 -9.61
N VAL A 194 -18.73 9.17 -8.82
CA VAL A 194 -19.62 10.34 -8.84
C VAL A 194 -18.98 11.37 -9.75
N TYR A 195 -19.66 11.70 -10.83
CA TYR A 195 -19.23 12.73 -11.78
C TYR A 195 -19.74 14.10 -11.33
N GLY A 196 -18.94 15.15 -11.55
CA GLY A 196 -19.30 16.53 -11.22
C GLY A 196 -18.14 17.49 -11.24
N CYS A 197 -18.43 18.79 -11.11
CA CYS A 197 -17.42 19.83 -10.95
C CYS A 197 -16.64 19.62 -9.65
N MET A 198 -15.32 19.50 -9.73
CA MET A 198 -14.41 19.28 -8.59
C MET A 198 -13.71 20.57 -8.12
N ASP A 199 -13.97 21.71 -8.75
CA ASP A 199 -13.37 23.00 -8.44
C ASP A 199 -14.34 23.83 -7.59
N ASP A 200 -13.95 24.15 -6.36
CA ASP A 200 -14.80 24.85 -5.38
C ASP A 200 -14.97 26.36 -5.67
N ASP A 201 -14.25 26.90 -6.63
CA ASP A 201 -14.48 28.26 -7.16
C ASP A 201 -15.72 28.38 -8.04
N TYR A 202 -16.36 27.26 -8.42
CA TYR A 202 -17.52 27.24 -9.28
C TYR A 202 -18.83 26.97 -8.52
N VAL A 203 -19.93 27.50 -9.06
CA VAL A 203 -21.27 27.31 -8.46
C VAL A 203 -21.71 25.86 -8.52
N GLU A 204 -21.29 25.15 -9.57
CA GLU A 204 -21.61 23.75 -9.84
C GLU A 204 -20.77 22.77 -9.01
N TYR A 205 -19.88 23.25 -8.14
CA TYR A 205 -19.04 22.40 -7.28
C TYR A 205 -19.85 21.32 -6.56
N ASN A 206 -19.39 20.10 -6.70
CA ASN A 206 -19.95 18.94 -6.03
C ASN A 206 -18.88 18.27 -5.17
N GLU A 207 -18.94 18.45 -3.85
CA GLU A 207 -17.99 17.87 -2.91
C GLU A 207 -17.94 16.33 -2.92
N LEU A 208 -18.98 15.68 -3.45
CA LEU A 208 -19.04 14.22 -3.58
C LEU A 208 -18.45 13.72 -4.90
N ALA A 209 -18.07 14.61 -5.82
CA ALA A 209 -17.51 14.22 -7.10
C ALA A 209 -16.14 13.55 -6.89
N THR A 210 -15.97 12.39 -7.54
CA THR A 210 -14.71 11.64 -7.59
C THR A 210 -14.06 11.67 -8.97
N ILE A 211 -14.80 12.13 -9.98
CA ILE A 211 -14.34 12.32 -11.35
C ILE A 211 -14.87 13.67 -11.87
N ASP A 212 -13.96 14.51 -12.35
CA ASP A 212 -14.33 15.75 -13.02
C ASP A 212 -15.00 15.44 -14.38
N ASP A 213 -16.21 15.96 -14.58
CA ASP A 213 -16.96 15.81 -15.81
C ASP A 213 -17.00 17.09 -16.66
N SER A 214 -16.15 18.07 -16.32
CA SER A 214 -16.08 19.39 -16.94
C SER A 214 -17.37 20.21 -16.81
N SER A 215 -18.17 19.96 -15.80
CA SER A 215 -19.40 20.73 -15.51
C SER A 215 -19.15 22.07 -14.81
N CYS A 216 -17.92 22.41 -14.47
CA CYS A 216 -17.51 23.70 -13.91
C CYS A 216 -17.66 24.80 -14.98
N VAL A 217 -18.73 25.60 -14.95
CA VAL A 217 -19.00 26.62 -15.97
C VAL A 217 -19.25 28.03 -15.39
N THR A 218 -19.72 28.13 -14.14
CA THR A 218 -20.11 29.41 -13.53
C THR A 218 -19.23 29.75 -12.33
N LEU A 219 -18.29 30.70 -12.48
CA LEU A 219 -17.46 31.18 -11.38
C LEU A 219 -18.28 31.83 -10.27
N LYS A 220 -17.98 31.53 -9.03
CA LYS A 220 -18.54 32.23 -7.87
C LYS A 220 -17.97 33.65 -7.83
N ILE A 221 -18.87 34.65 -7.72
CA ILE A 221 -18.50 36.05 -7.53
C ILE A 221 -18.68 36.39 -6.05
N TYR A 222 -17.59 36.64 -5.38
CA TYR A 222 -17.63 37.13 -4.00
C TYR A 222 -17.70 38.67 -4.04
N GLY A 223 -18.78 39.25 -3.53
CA GLY A 223 -18.99 40.69 -3.42
C GLY A 223 -18.52 41.27 -2.09
#